data_df650f83a08cb839b1c85e92e1d093c9
#
_entry.id   df650f83a08cb839b1c85e92e1d093c9
#
_cell.length_a   1.000
_cell.length_b   1.000
_cell.length_c   1.000
_cell.angle_alpha   90.00
_cell.angle_beta   90.00
_cell.angle_gamma   90.00
#
_symmetry.space_group_name_H-M   'P 1'
#
loop_
_entity.id
_entity.type
_entity.pdbx_description
1 polymer ?
#
loop_
_entity_poly.entity_id
_entity_poly.type
_entity_poly.pdbx_seq_one_letter_code
_entity_poly.pdbx_strand_id
1 'polypeptide(L)'
;MNLYFKILLKEKFTQLNRKYLYIIMRTRRNIKSNKSKTRKQFLYNPNNPKKSFDVYIDKNPKDTIHIKYTTTDDVKNTILKLEKLYKNKKYPHKRIWQVGMIMKVRLEVLKHKKPQQYQLAKKYFEFLGDRTKLHDKDRYKSQFIF
;
A
#
# COMPACT_ATOMS: atom_id res chain seq x y z
N MET A 1 12.36 -28.10 -11.15
CA MET A 1 12.17 -27.26 -9.93
C MET A 1 11.03 -27.86 -9.13
N ASN A 2 11.36 -28.43 -7.95
CA ASN A 2 10.55 -29.38 -7.19
C ASN A 2 9.25 -28.75 -6.65
N LEU A 3 8.12 -29.44 -6.81
CA LEU A 3 6.78 -29.04 -6.34
C LEU A 3 6.79 -28.69 -4.84
N TYR A 4 7.58 -29.39 -4.06
CA TYR A 4 7.81 -29.17 -2.63
C TYR A 4 8.36 -27.77 -2.33
N PHE A 5 9.26 -27.26 -3.15
CA PHE A 5 9.85 -25.93 -3.00
C PHE A 5 8.83 -24.80 -3.28
N LYS A 6 7.91 -25.05 -4.22
CA LYS A 6 6.80 -24.09 -4.51
C LYS A 6 5.79 -24.01 -3.38
N ILE A 7 5.51 -25.10 -2.69
CA ILE A 7 4.59 -25.15 -1.55
C ILE A 7 5.22 -24.44 -0.36
N LEU A 8 6.49 -24.68 -0.06
CA LEU A 8 7.24 -24.05 1.04
C LEU A 8 7.36 -22.52 0.86
N LEU A 9 7.55 -22.05 -0.36
CA LEU A 9 7.58 -20.62 -0.68
C LEU A 9 6.19 -19.99 -0.51
N LYS A 10 5.12 -20.70 -0.87
CA LYS A 10 3.74 -20.22 -0.72
C LYS A 10 3.35 -20.10 0.75
N GLU A 11 3.74 -21.04 1.59
CA GLU A 11 3.49 -21.00 3.04
C GLU A 11 4.31 -19.92 3.74
N LYS A 12 5.58 -19.72 3.39
CA LYS A 12 6.39 -18.61 3.91
C LYS A 12 5.83 -17.26 3.50
N PHE A 13 5.29 -17.13 2.30
CA PHE A 13 4.69 -15.88 1.81
C PHE A 13 3.36 -15.56 2.53
N THR A 14 2.54 -16.58 2.83
CA THR A 14 1.31 -16.42 3.63
C THR A 14 1.61 -16.10 5.10
N GLN A 15 2.64 -16.69 5.68
CA GLN A 15 3.11 -16.39 7.03
C GLN A 15 3.66 -14.96 7.14
N LEU A 16 4.45 -14.50 6.17
CA LEU A 16 4.93 -13.11 6.10
C LEU A 16 3.77 -12.11 5.99
N ASN A 17 2.78 -12.38 5.15
CA ASN A 17 1.60 -11.52 5.01
C ASN A 17 0.77 -11.45 6.30
N ARG A 18 0.60 -12.56 7.03
CA ARG A 18 -0.06 -12.57 8.36
C ARG A 18 0.71 -11.76 9.39
N LYS A 19 2.05 -11.85 9.39
CA LYS A 19 2.91 -11.11 10.32
C LYS A 19 2.91 -9.61 10.03
N TYR A 20 2.86 -9.21 8.76
CA TYR A 20 2.72 -7.80 8.35
C TYR A 20 1.34 -7.22 8.67
N LEU A 21 0.26 -7.97 8.46
CA LEU A 21 -1.09 -7.59 8.89
C LEU A 21 -1.18 -7.41 10.41
N TYR A 22 -0.54 -8.30 11.16
CA TYR A 22 -0.51 -8.22 12.62
C TYR A 22 0.30 -7.01 13.12
N ILE A 23 1.44 -6.69 12.47
CA ILE A 23 2.24 -5.50 12.80
C ILE A 23 1.47 -4.21 12.49
N ILE A 24 0.77 -4.15 11.35
CA ILE A 24 -0.06 -2.99 10.98
C ILE A 24 -1.22 -2.81 11.97
N MET A 25 -1.80 -3.89 12.47
CA MET A 25 -2.84 -3.85 13.51
C MET A 25 -2.29 -3.46 14.89
N ARG A 26 -1.06 -3.85 15.24
CA ARG A 26 -0.45 -3.58 16.54
C ARG A 26 0.07 -2.15 16.68
N THR A 27 0.59 -1.54 15.62
CA THR A 27 1.06 -0.14 15.63
C THR A 27 -0.07 0.87 15.82
N ARG A 28 -1.33 0.49 15.54
CA ARG A 28 -2.51 1.33 15.82
C ARG A 28 -2.86 1.44 17.31
N ARG A 29 -2.36 0.56 18.19
CA ARG A 29 -2.74 0.54 19.62
C ARG A 29 -1.93 1.47 20.53
N ASN A 30 -0.83 2.04 20.07
CA ASN A 30 0.07 2.86 20.89
C ASN A 30 0.01 4.37 20.66
N ILE A 31 -1.04 4.87 20.00
CA ILE A 31 -1.31 6.30 20.02
C ILE A 31 -2.15 6.58 21.27
N LYS A 32 -1.51 7.08 22.33
CA LYS A 32 -2.21 7.69 23.46
C LYS A 32 -3.06 8.82 22.92
N SER A 33 -4.34 8.54 22.68
CA SER A 33 -5.30 9.58 22.31
C SER A 33 -5.64 10.36 23.56
N ASN A 34 -5.39 11.68 23.56
CA ASN A 34 -6.05 12.59 24.46
C ASN A 34 -7.56 12.33 24.36
N LYS A 35 -8.17 11.93 25.47
CA LYS A 35 -9.58 11.60 25.58
C LYS A 35 -10.44 12.85 25.35
N SER A 36 -10.67 13.25 24.12
CA SER A 36 -11.95 13.83 23.81
C SER A 36 -12.97 12.69 23.85
N LYS A 37 -14.11 12.88 24.55
CA LYS A 37 -15.21 11.91 24.60
C LYS A 37 -15.81 11.75 23.19
N THR A 38 -15.10 11.06 22.31
CA THR A 38 -15.60 10.72 20.98
C THR A 38 -16.63 9.61 21.17
N ARG A 39 -17.86 9.87 20.71
CA ARG A 39 -18.91 8.86 20.60
C ARG A 39 -18.30 7.61 19.99
N LYS A 40 -18.53 6.43 20.61
CA LYS A 40 -18.09 5.15 20.06
C LYS A 40 -18.60 5.04 18.61
N GLN A 41 -17.71 5.13 17.66
CA GLN A 41 -18.06 4.92 16.25
C GLN A 41 -17.99 3.42 15.99
N PHE A 42 -19.12 2.82 15.66
CA PHE A 42 -19.18 1.43 15.26
C PHE A 42 -18.83 1.32 13.76
N LEU A 43 -18.04 0.31 13.40
CA LEU A 43 -17.75 0.00 11.98
C LEU A 43 -19.02 -0.28 11.20
N TYR A 44 -19.98 -0.95 11.85
CA TYR A 44 -21.31 -1.16 11.32
C TYR A 44 -22.35 -0.72 12.34
N ASN A 45 -23.31 0.09 11.92
CA ASN A 45 -24.43 0.52 12.73
C ASN A 45 -25.71 -0.12 12.21
N PRO A 46 -26.25 -1.17 12.91
CA PRO A 46 -27.43 -1.88 12.45
C PRO A 46 -28.69 -1.01 12.44
N ASN A 47 -28.75 0.01 13.30
CA ASN A 47 -29.91 0.91 13.41
C ASN A 47 -29.88 2.03 12.37
N ASN A 48 -28.73 2.35 11.81
CA ASN A 48 -28.58 3.35 10.76
C ASN A 48 -27.37 3.05 9.90
N PRO A 49 -27.53 2.24 8.81
CA PRO A 49 -26.43 1.88 7.92
C PRO A 49 -25.69 3.07 7.31
N LYS A 50 -26.35 4.21 7.12
CA LYS A 50 -25.74 5.45 6.61
C LYS A 50 -24.75 6.08 7.61
N LYS A 51 -24.83 5.71 8.89
CA LYS A 51 -23.88 6.13 9.95
C LYS A 51 -22.80 5.09 10.19
N SER A 52 -22.82 3.98 9.48
CA SER A 52 -21.71 3.05 9.42
C SER A 52 -20.51 3.72 8.76
N PHE A 53 -19.31 3.33 9.19
CA PHE A 53 -18.16 3.89 8.53
C PHE A 53 -17.19 2.81 8.04
N ASP A 54 -16.65 3.05 6.87
CA ASP A 54 -15.71 2.16 6.22
C ASP A 54 -14.38 2.13 6.98
N VAL A 55 -13.82 0.94 7.12
CA VAL A 55 -12.49 0.71 7.70
C VAL A 55 -11.40 1.47 6.94
N TYR A 56 -11.68 1.80 5.68
CA TYR A 56 -10.79 2.49 4.74
C TYR A 56 -11.00 4.00 4.68
N ILE A 57 -11.81 4.58 5.58
CA ILE A 57 -11.95 6.04 5.63
C ILE A 57 -10.59 6.68 5.91
N ASP A 58 -10.16 7.51 4.98
CA ASP A 58 -9.01 8.36 5.16
C ASP A 58 -9.36 9.49 6.14
N LYS A 59 -8.86 9.36 7.37
CA LYS A 59 -9.13 10.35 8.43
C LYS A 59 -8.46 11.69 8.20
N ASN A 60 -7.49 11.75 7.30
CA ASN A 60 -6.81 12.98 6.90
C ASN A 60 -6.78 13.14 5.38
N PRO A 61 -7.87 13.62 4.76
CA PRO A 61 -7.93 13.76 3.30
C PRO A 61 -6.88 14.73 2.74
N LYS A 62 -6.30 15.61 3.57
CA LYS A 62 -5.22 16.52 3.15
C LYS A 62 -3.90 15.81 2.89
N ASP A 63 -3.70 14.62 3.48
CA ASP A 63 -2.50 13.77 3.29
C ASP A 63 -2.71 12.68 2.23
N THR A 64 -3.85 12.69 1.56
CA THR A 64 -4.20 11.67 0.55
C THR A 64 -3.39 11.86 -0.71
N ILE A 65 -2.67 10.81 -1.12
CA ILE A 65 -2.03 10.75 -2.43
C ILE A 65 -3.02 10.11 -3.41
N HIS A 66 -3.64 10.94 -4.25
CA HIS A 66 -4.53 10.43 -5.30
C HIS A 66 -3.76 9.61 -6.32
N ILE A 67 -4.21 8.37 -6.52
CA ILE A 67 -3.68 7.45 -7.51
C ILE A 67 -4.70 7.28 -8.65
N LYS A 68 -4.22 7.32 -9.90
CA LYS A 68 -4.99 6.97 -11.10
C LYS A 68 -4.41 5.68 -11.69
N TYR A 69 -5.29 4.80 -12.15
CA TYR A 69 -4.91 3.49 -12.71
C TYR A 69 -5.90 2.98 -13.77
N THR A 70 -6.59 3.91 -14.43
CA THR A 70 -7.57 3.57 -15.47
C THR A 70 -6.89 3.12 -16.74
N THR A 71 -5.86 3.84 -17.16
CA THR A 71 -5.03 3.53 -18.32
C THR A 71 -3.60 3.16 -17.88
N THR A 72 -2.80 2.61 -18.79
CA THR A 72 -1.39 2.34 -18.54
C THR A 72 -0.62 3.63 -18.26
N ASP A 73 -0.96 4.72 -18.95
CA ASP A 73 -0.35 6.03 -18.75
C ASP A 73 -0.74 6.65 -17.40
N ASP A 74 -1.94 6.42 -16.92
CA ASP A 74 -2.34 6.80 -15.56
C ASP A 74 -1.43 6.13 -14.52
N VAL A 75 -1.13 4.84 -14.70
CA VAL A 75 -0.23 4.11 -13.80
C VAL A 75 1.18 4.66 -13.88
N LYS A 76 1.71 4.92 -15.09
CA LYS A 76 3.02 5.56 -15.28
C LYS A 76 3.08 6.92 -14.59
N ASN A 77 2.11 7.78 -14.84
CA ASN A 77 2.03 9.11 -14.25
C ASN A 77 1.92 9.06 -12.71
N THR A 78 1.18 8.08 -12.19
CA THR A 78 1.10 7.85 -10.74
C THR A 78 2.47 7.45 -10.19
N ILE A 79 3.20 6.54 -10.85
CA ILE A 79 4.56 6.13 -10.44
C ILE A 79 5.51 7.33 -10.46
N LEU A 80 5.53 8.11 -11.54
CA LEU A 80 6.35 9.31 -11.65
C LEU A 80 6.06 10.32 -10.54
N LYS A 81 4.77 10.53 -10.22
CA LYS A 81 4.34 11.37 -9.11
C LYS A 81 4.88 10.85 -7.78
N LEU A 82 4.79 9.56 -7.50
CA LEU A 82 5.28 8.95 -6.27
C LEU A 82 6.80 9.10 -6.14
N GLU A 83 7.55 8.84 -7.20
CA GLU A 83 9.00 9.00 -7.23
C GLU A 83 9.40 10.47 -7.02
N LYS A 84 8.71 11.42 -7.65
CA LYS A 84 8.93 12.86 -7.42
C LYS A 84 8.69 13.26 -5.97
N LEU A 85 7.61 12.76 -5.35
CA LEU A 85 7.30 13.04 -3.95
C LEU A 85 8.36 12.46 -3.01
N TYR A 86 8.91 11.29 -3.33
CA TYR A 86 10.00 10.67 -2.59
C TYR A 86 11.32 11.44 -2.74
N LYS A 87 11.73 11.75 -3.98
CA LYS A 87 12.98 12.48 -4.27
C LYS A 87 12.97 13.88 -3.63
N ASN A 88 11.83 14.54 -3.62
CA ASN A 88 11.66 15.84 -2.96
C ASN A 88 11.52 15.74 -1.43
N LYS A 89 11.72 14.56 -0.84
CA LYS A 89 11.60 14.30 0.61
C LYS A 89 10.26 14.72 1.21
N LYS A 90 9.22 14.86 0.38
CA LYS A 90 7.87 15.23 0.85
C LYS A 90 7.22 14.08 1.62
N TYR A 91 7.50 12.84 1.22
CA TYR A 91 7.05 11.65 1.91
C TYR A 91 8.19 10.64 2.10
N PRO A 92 8.21 9.95 3.25
CA PRO A 92 9.19 8.89 3.51
C PRO A 92 8.93 7.69 2.60
N HIS A 93 9.97 6.89 2.37
CA HIS A 93 9.88 5.66 1.57
C HIS A 93 8.73 4.75 2.01
N LYS A 94 8.49 4.62 3.32
CA LYS A 94 7.39 3.82 3.88
C LYS A 94 6.02 4.25 3.33
N ARG A 95 5.77 5.56 3.18
CA ARG A 95 4.50 6.06 2.65
C ARG A 95 4.36 5.75 1.16
N ILE A 96 5.43 5.91 0.39
CA ILE A 96 5.46 5.57 -1.04
C ILE A 96 5.20 4.08 -1.24
N TRP A 97 5.85 3.23 -0.43
CA TRP A 97 5.66 1.78 -0.45
C TRP A 97 4.19 1.40 -0.17
N GLN A 98 3.55 2.03 0.83
CA GLN A 98 2.13 1.79 1.15
C GLN A 98 1.22 2.13 -0.03
N VAL A 99 1.45 3.25 -0.70
CA VAL A 99 0.65 3.67 -1.87
C VAL A 99 0.89 2.74 -3.05
N GLY A 100 2.13 2.33 -3.30
CA GLY A 100 2.47 1.32 -4.32
C GLY A 100 1.79 -0.01 -4.07
N MET A 101 1.74 -0.46 -2.81
CA MET A 101 1.02 -1.66 -2.41
C MET A 101 -0.49 -1.56 -2.69
N ILE A 102 -1.12 -0.44 -2.32
CA ILE A 102 -2.55 -0.22 -2.56
C ILE A 102 -2.85 -0.26 -4.06
N MET A 103 -2.03 0.41 -4.88
CA MET A 103 -2.18 0.40 -6.34
C MET A 103 -2.07 -1.02 -6.90
N LYS A 104 -1.05 -1.79 -6.49
CA LYS A 104 -0.86 -3.19 -6.91
C LYS A 104 -2.06 -4.06 -6.51
N VAL A 105 -2.54 -3.98 -5.27
CA VAL A 105 -3.66 -4.80 -4.77
C VAL A 105 -4.96 -4.48 -5.52
N ARG A 106 -5.26 -3.21 -5.77
CA ARG A 106 -6.45 -2.81 -6.54
C ARG A 106 -6.40 -3.33 -7.98
N LEU A 107 -5.25 -3.25 -8.62
CA LEU A 107 -5.07 -3.76 -9.99
C LEU A 107 -5.01 -5.28 -10.06
N GLU A 108 -4.62 -5.96 -8.98
CA GLU A 108 -4.64 -7.43 -8.90
C GLU A 108 -6.06 -8.00 -9.04
N VAL A 109 -7.04 -7.35 -8.41
CA VAL A 109 -8.46 -7.69 -8.57
C VAL A 109 -8.91 -7.49 -10.03
N LEU A 110 -8.32 -6.54 -10.72
CA LEU A 110 -8.65 -6.19 -12.12
C LEU A 110 -7.70 -6.83 -13.15
N LYS A 111 -6.82 -7.75 -12.76
CA LYS A 111 -5.76 -8.30 -13.60
C LYS A 111 -6.23 -8.87 -14.94
N HIS A 112 -7.43 -9.45 -14.98
CA HIS A 112 -8.02 -10.00 -16.22
C HIS A 112 -8.53 -8.92 -17.17
N LYS A 113 -8.99 -7.77 -16.64
CA LYS A 113 -9.48 -6.63 -17.41
C LYS A 113 -8.39 -5.63 -17.76
N LYS A 114 -7.35 -5.53 -16.92
CA LYS A 114 -6.26 -4.55 -17.01
C LYS A 114 -4.88 -5.21 -16.80
N PRO A 115 -4.49 -6.18 -17.64
CA PRO A 115 -3.27 -6.96 -17.42
C PRO A 115 -2.00 -6.11 -17.47
N GLN A 116 -1.90 -5.15 -18.41
CA GLN A 116 -0.72 -4.30 -18.56
C GLN A 116 -0.53 -3.35 -17.36
N GLN A 117 -1.62 -2.74 -16.89
CA GLN A 117 -1.62 -1.89 -15.71
C GLN A 117 -1.19 -2.67 -14.46
N TYR A 118 -1.71 -3.89 -14.31
CA TYR A 118 -1.33 -4.76 -13.21
C TYR A 118 0.15 -5.14 -13.25
N GLN A 119 0.67 -5.54 -14.42
CA GLN A 119 2.08 -5.91 -14.57
C GLN A 119 3.01 -4.74 -14.22
N LEU A 120 2.67 -3.53 -14.68
CA LEU A 120 3.45 -2.32 -14.37
C LEU A 120 3.42 -2.00 -12.87
N ALA A 121 2.26 -2.05 -12.24
CA ALA A 121 2.12 -1.79 -10.82
C ALA A 121 2.83 -2.86 -9.96
N LYS A 122 2.81 -4.11 -10.40
CA LYS A 122 3.53 -5.22 -9.78
C LYS A 122 5.03 -4.99 -9.85
N LYS A 123 5.57 -4.68 -11.04
CA LYS A 123 6.99 -4.38 -11.26
C LYS A 123 7.45 -3.21 -10.37
N TYR A 124 6.64 -2.16 -10.28
CA TYR A 124 6.94 -1.03 -9.41
C TYR A 124 6.92 -1.41 -7.91
N PHE A 125 5.96 -2.21 -7.48
CA PHE A 125 5.88 -2.65 -6.09
C PHE A 125 7.07 -3.55 -5.70
N GLU A 126 7.52 -4.44 -6.58
CA GLU A 126 8.74 -5.26 -6.41
C GLU A 126 9.98 -4.37 -6.25
N PHE A 127 10.14 -3.38 -7.13
CA PHE A 127 11.21 -2.38 -7.02
C PHE A 127 11.19 -1.63 -5.67
N LEU A 128 10.01 -1.22 -5.19
CA LEU A 128 9.90 -0.59 -3.88
C LEU A 128 10.29 -1.54 -2.72
N GLY A 129 10.01 -2.84 -2.87
CA GLY A 129 10.45 -3.88 -1.94
C GLY A 129 11.97 -4.02 -1.90
N ASP A 130 12.62 -4.01 -3.06
CA ASP A 130 14.08 -4.08 -3.16
C ASP A 130 14.74 -2.80 -2.63
N ARG A 131 14.18 -1.64 -2.96
CA ARG A 131 14.62 -0.35 -2.38
C ARG A 131 14.57 -0.36 -0.84
N THR A 132 13.62 -1.07 -0.23
CA THR A 132 13.51 -1.16 1.24
C THR A 132 14.74 -1.83 1.87
N LYS A 133 15.40 -2.73 1.14
CA LYS A 133 16.60 -3.46 1.60
C LYS A 133 17.87 -2.62 1.56
N LEU A 134 17.86 -1.50 0.83
CA LEU A 134 19.01 -0.62 0.67
C LEU A 134 19.20 0.29 1.88
N HIS A 135 20.44 0.75 2.11
CA HIS A 135 20.72 1.82 3.05
C HIS A 135 20.09 3.16 2.59
N ASP A 136 19.80 4.05 3.51
CA ASP A 136 19.07 5.30 3.24
C ASP A 136 19.72 6.13 2.13
N LYS A 137 21.05 6.23 2.09
CA LYS A 137 21.78 6.96 1.04
C LYS A 137 21.54 6.35 -0.35
N ASP A 138 21.53 5.02 -0.43
CA ASP A 138 21.38 4.31 -1.70
C ASP A 138 19.92 4.24 -2.16
N ARG A 139 18.96 4.25 -1.21
CA ARG A 139 17.54 4.39 -1.51
C ARG A 139 17.25 5.66 -2.32
N TYR A 140 17.88 6.79 -1.98
CA TYR A 140 17.68 8.04 -2.71
C TYR A 140 18.30 8.03 -4.10
N LYS A 141 19.36 7.24 -4.32
CA LYS A 141 19.98 7.08 -5.63
C LYS A 141 19.19 6.13 -6.54
N SER A 142 18.50 5.16 -5.97
CA SER A 142 17.75 4.16 -6.73
C SER A 142 16.65 4.83 -7.58
N GLN A 143 16.47 4.35 -8.82
CA GLN A 143 15.51 4.88 -9.77
C GLN A 143 14.72 3.74 -10.41
N PHE A 144 13.41 3.90 -10.53
CA PHE A 144 12.57 2.96 -11.26
C PHE A 144 12.70 3.19 -12.76
N ILE A 145 12.89 2.09 -13.49
CA ILE A 145 12.95 2.07 -14.96
C ILE A 145 11.72 1.32 -15.46
N PHE A 146 10.95 1.92 -16.38
CA PHE A 146 9.68 1.39 -16.92
C PHE A 146 9.87 0.16 -17.80
#